data_81bbe40438724550afea556398db031e
#
_entry.id   81bbe40438724550afea556398db031e
#
_cell.length_a   1.000
_cell.length_b   1.000
_cell.length_c   1.000
_cell.angle_alpha   90.00
_cell.angle_beta   90.00
_cell.angle_gamma   90.00
#
_symmetry.space_group_name_H-M   'P 1'
#
loop_
_entity.id
_entity.type
_entity.pdbx_description
1 polymer ?
#
loop_
_entity_poly.entity_id
_entity_poly.type
_entity_poly.pdbx_seq_one_letter_code
_entity_poly.pdbx_strand_id
1 'polypeptide(L)'
;MRKIKDRILKSIHNFLIQLLRIERRLEPWFRPQWDFLFREPGSRFIQFLINRRRKNEGLKLAEERFDPDEEESLNKIIDQMMDQMRGRFKPGGYERGGNTKTHGIVRATVTIRDDLPEHCRKGIFATPGTYPAYVRYSGPGPNVPADINDVGFMSMAVKLMGVPGTKLMSEEKYTQDFIATSGGATFVTPNTRENAKLQYWSLVDMTLYYFLNPKDSHLLDFFMQSLWNATQYNPLGQRYWSCTPYLLGEGQAMMYSFVPKSASEVETHIPELPFGTPPFNYLRENMIKTLNEKDVEFDLMIQVQTDPHLMPIEDSSVRWPEKLSSFIPAATVHIPKQKFDSDAQFGFGKQLKMNPWHCLPEHRPLGNINRARFRLYFELSKFRQEMNETTHVEPTGDEKFE
;
A
#
# COMPACT_ATOMS: atom_id res chain seq x y z
N MET A 1 -22.48 33.03 6.55
CA MET A 1 -21.27 33.06 5.71
C MET A 1 -20.44 31.76 5.76
N ARG A 2 -20.05 31.21 6.93
CA ARG A 2 -19.26 29.96 7.03
C ARG A 2 -19.93 28.76 6.33
N LYS A 3 -21.22 28.47 6.60
CA LYS A 3 -21.99 27.38 5.95
C LYS A 3 -22.11 27.49 4.42
N ILE A 4 -22.16 28.70 3.87
CA ILE A 4 -22.22 28.93 2.41
C ILE A 4 -20.86 28.63 1.79
N LYS A 5 -19.77 29.05 2.43
CA LYS A 5 -18.39 28.77 1.99
C LYS A 5 -18.12 27.28 1.97
N ASP A 6 -18.53 26.56 3.02
CA ASP A 6 -18.36 25.10 3.12
C ASP A 6 -19.15 24.36 2.03
N ARG A 7 -20.37 24.81 1.69
CA ARG A 7 -21.15 24.26 0.56
C ARG A 7 -20.48 24.49 -0.79
N ILE A 8 -19.95 25.69 -1.03
CA ILE A 8 -19.23 25.99 -2.28
C ILE A 8 -17.99 25.12 -2.41
N LEU A 9 -17.18 25.00 -1.36
CA LEU A 9 -15.99 24.16 -1.36
C LEU A 9 -16.34 22.69 -1.63
N LYS A 10 -17.40 22.17 -1.01
CA LYS A 10 -17.87 20.79 -1.26
C LYS A 10 -18.38 20.59 -2.69
N SER A 11 -19.03 21.58 -3.26
CA SER A 11 -19.48 21.54 -4.66
C SER A 11 -18.28 21.52 -5.63
N ILE A 12 -17.26 22.35 -5.39
CA ILE A 12 -16.03 22.34 -6.19
C ILE A 12 -15.30 21.00 -6.06
N HIS A 13 -15.16 20.49 -4.84
CA HIS A 13 -14.55 19.17 -4.61
C HIS A 13 -15.29 18.07 -5.40
N ASN A 14 -16.62 18.02 -5.29
CA ASN A 14 -17.42 17.02 -6.00
C ASN A 14 -17.29 17.15 -7.53
N PHE A 15 -17.23 18.37 -8.05
CA PHE A 15 -17.01 18.62 -9.47
C PHE A 15 -15.64 18.07 -9.92
N LEU A 16 -14.58 18.35 -9.17
CA LEU A 16 -13.23 17.80 -9.46
C LEU A 16 -13.20 16.26 -9.40
N ILE A 17 -13.88 15.66 -8.43
CA ILE A 17 -14.02 14.19 -8.38
C ILE A 17 -14.71 13.65 -9.63
N GLN A 18 -15.76 14.32 -10.15
CA GLN A 18 -16.41 13.89 -11.39
C GLN A 18 -15.47 14.01 -12.60
N LEU A 19 -14.67 15.07 -12.68
CA LEU A 19 -13.66 15.21 -13.75
C LEU A 19 -12.62 14.07 -13.70
N LEU A 20 -12.11 13.73 -12.51
CA LEU A 20 -11.20 12.60 -12.33
C LEU A 20 -11.85 11.26 -12.74
N ARG A 21 -13.13 11.06 -12.44
CA ARG A 21 -13.87 9.86 -12.87
C ARG A 21 -14.04 9.77 -14.40
N ILE A 22 -14.24 10.90 -15.06
CA ILE A 22 -14.29 10.96 -16.53
C ILE A 22 -12.90 10.65 -17.09
N GLU A 23 -11.85 11.27 -16.56
CA GLU A 23 -10.47 10.99 -16.94
C GLU A 23 -10.16 9.51 -16.86
N ARG A 24 -10.46 8.84 -15.73
CA ARG A 24 -10.27 7.40 -15.53
C ARG A 24 -10.86 6.54 -16.64
N ARG A 25 -12.02 6.89 -17.14
CA ARG A 25 -12.68 6.17 -18.23
C ARG A 25 -11.98 6.35 -19.57
N LEU A 26 -11.32 7.49 -19.77
CA LEU A 26 -10.62 7.83 -20.99
C LEU A 26 -9.14 7.45 -20.98
N GLU A 27 -8.54 7.21 -19.80
CA GLU A 27 -7.13 6.84 -19.62
C GLU A 27 -6.65 5.68 -20.53
N PRO A 28 -7.43 4.60 -20.80
CA PRO A 28 -6.99 3.52 -21.66
C PRO A 28 -6.51 3.96 -23.04
N TRP A 29 -6.99 5.10 -23.56
CA TRP A 29 -6.63 5.60 -24.90
C TRP A 29 -5.42 6.51 -24.93
N PHE A 30 -5.16 7.27 -23.86
CA PHE A 30 -4.05 8.24 -23.86
C PHE A 30 -2.96 7.92 -22.84
N ARG A 31 -3.29 7.23 -21.76
CA ARG A 31 -2.39 7.02 -20.62
C ARG A 31 -1.09 6.29 -20.97
N PRO A 32 -1.05 5.24 -21.80
CA PRO A 32 0.20 4.58 -22.17
C PRO A 32 1.22 5.53 -22.83
N GLN A 33 0.76 6.37 -23.76
CA GLN A 33 1.61 7.37 -24.42
C GLN A 33 2.03 8.49 -23.46
N TRP A 34 1.09 8.96 -22.63
CA TRP A 34 1.35 9.95 -21.59
C TRP A 34 2.42 9.46 -20.61
N ASP A 35 2.27 8.24 -20.10
CA ASP A 35 3.19 7.65 -19.14
C ASP A 35 4.59 7.46 -19.73
N PHE A 36 4.67 7.02 -20.97
CA PHE A 36 5.96 6.89 -21.68
C PHE A 36 6.70 8.23 -21.79
N LEU A 37 5.98 9.31 -22.07
CA LEU A 37 6.58 10.63 -22.31
C LEU A 37 6.80 11.42 -21.02
N PHE A 38 5.88 11.36 -20.05
CA PHE A 38 5.81 12.33 -18.96
C PHE A 38 5.98 11.77 -17.55
N ARG A 39 5.70 10.47 -17.31
CA ARG A 39 5.73 9.91 -15.94
C ARG A 39 7.10 10.05 -15.30
N GLU A 40 8.15 9.53 -15.91
CA GLU A 40 9.49 9.59 -15.33
C GLU A 40 10.12 10.99 -15.36
N PRO A 41 10.06 11.77 -16.46
CA PRO A 41 10.54 13.15 -16.45
C PRO A 41 9.81 14.03 -15.45
N GLY A 42 8.47 13.92 -15.36
CA GLY A 42 7.65 14.64 -14.41
C GLY A 42 7.96 14.27 -12.96
N SER A 43 8.07 12.97 -12.67
CA SER A 43 8.45 12.49 -11.32
C SER A 43 9.82 13.02 -10.90
N ARG A 44 10.81 13.05 -11.80
CA ARG A 44 12.15 13.60 -11.52
C ARG A 44 12.08 15.10 -11.25
N PHE A 45 11.29 15.82 -12.01
CA PHE A 45 11.12 17.26 -11.82
C PHE A 45 10.46 17.59 -10.47
N ILE A 46 9.38 16.90 -10.14
CA ILE A 46 8.69 17.07 -8.85
C ILE A 46 9.63 16.67 -7.70
N GLN A 47 10.33 15.55 -7.83
CA GLN A 47 11.32 15.10 -6.84
C GLN A 47 12.44 16.13 -6.64
N PHE A 48 12.91 16.76 -7.71
CA PHE A 48 13.87 17.86 -7.62
C PHE A 48 13.32 19.03 -6.79
N LEU A 49 12.06 19.43 -7.01
CA LEU A 49 11.40 20.49 -6.25
C LEU A 49 11.22 20.12 -4.76
N ILE A 50 10.85 18.87 -4.48
CA ILE A 50 10.75 18.34 -3.10
C ILE A 50 12.12 18.41 -2.44
N ASN A 51 13.16 17.86 -3.06
CA ASN A 51 14.52 17.84 -2.51
C ASN A 51 15.08 19.23 -2.25
N ARG A 52 14.74 20.22 -3.09
CA ARG A 52 15.20 21.60 -2.91
C ARG A 52 14.62 22.28 -1.67
N ARG A 53 13.46 21.81 -1.17
CA ARG A 53 12.82 22.32 0.06
C ARG A 53 13.34 21.65 1.32
N ARG A 54 13.97 20.48 1.18
CA ARG A 54 14.45 19.69 2.31
C ARG A 54 15.81 20.19 2.79
N LYS A 55 15.99 20.16 4.10
CA LYS A 55 17.29 20.43 4.72
C LYS A 55 17.99 19.10 5.00
N ASN A 56 19.31 19.09 4.86
CA ASN A 56 20.10 17.95 5.31
C ASN A 56 20.14 17.95 6.85
N GLU A 57 19.65 16.89 7.45
CA GLU A 57 19.53 16.73 8.91
C GLU A 57 20.80 16.12 9.53
N GLY A 58 21.78 15.72 8.72
CA GLY A 58 23.02 15.10 9.19
C GLY A 58 22.88 13.70 9.77
N LEU A 59 21.75 13.01 9.46
CA LEU A 59 21.50 11.65 9.92
C LEU A 59 22.45 10.65 9.27
N LYS A 60 22.70 9.54 9.96
CA LYS A 60 23.45 8.38 9.45
C LYS A 60 22.53 7.42 8.70
N LEU A 61 23.09 6.39 8.09
CA LEU A 61 22.31 5.29 7.49
C LEU A 61 21.49 4.58 8.58
N ALA A 62 20.25 4.24 8.24
CA ALA A 62 19.27 3.61 9.12
C ALA A 62 18.96 4.37 10.43
N GLU A 63 19.40 5.64 10.55
CA GLU A 63 19.11 6.46 11.71
C GLU A 63 17.72 7.10 11.60
N GLU A 64 16.94 6.99 12.68
CA GLU A 64 15.60 7.57 12.80
C GLU A 64 15.62 8.85 13.64
N ARG A 65 14.73 9.76 13.31
CA ARG A 65 14.46 10.97 14.10
C ARG A 65 13.01 10.96 14.56
N PHE A 66 12.78 11.25 15.83
CA PHE A 66 11.44 11.30 16.43
C PHE A 66 10.95 12.74 16.50
N ASP A 67 9.79 13.01 15.88
CA ASP A 67 9.15 14.31 15.99
C ASP A 67 8.34 14.43 17.30
N PRO A 68 8.37 15.57 18.00
CA PRO A 68 7.70 15.73 19.32
C PRO A 68 6.18 15.54 19.28
N ASP A 69 5.54 15.78 18.14
CA ASP A 69 4.09 15.70 17.95
C ASP A 69 3.64 14.41 17.25
N GLU A 70 4.53 13.43 17.09
CA GLU A 70 4.24 12.16 16.41
C GLU A 70 3.14 11.38 17.12
N GLU A 71 3.21 11.28 18.45
CA GLU A 71 2.21 10.59 19.28
C GLU A 71 0.84 11.27 19.24
N GLU A 72 0.79 12.61 19.30
CA GLU A 72 -0.46 13.36 19.18
C GLU A 72 -1.09 13.18 17.80
N SER A 73 -0.27 13.19 16.75
CA SER A 73 -0.71 12.97 15.36
C SER A 73 -1.25 11.55 15.17
N LEU A 74 -0.59 10.55 15.75
CA LEU A 74 -1.05 9.16 15.73
C LEU A 74 -2.39 8.99 16.43
N ASN A 75 -2.58 9.56 17.62
CA ASN A 75 -3.84 9.48 18.34
C ASN A 75 -4.99 10.10 17.52
N LYS A 76 -4.74 11.25 16.87
CA LYS A 76 -5.73 11.86 15.96
C LYS A 76 -6.09 10.93 14.79
N ILE A 77 -5.12 10.25 14.18
CA ILE A 77 -5.38 9.29 13.07
C ILE A 77 -6.25 8.14 13.57
N ILE A 78 -5.91 7.55 14.72
CA ILE A 78 -6.66 6.42 15.29
C ILE A 78 -8.10 6.82 15.56
N ASP A 79 -8.32 7.93 16.28
CA ASP A 79 -9.66 8.43 16.62
C ASP A 79 -10.49 8.70 15.36
N GLN A 80 -9.91 9.41 14.38
CA GLN A 80 -10.57 9.75 13.13
C GLN A 80 -10.96 8.49 12.32
N MET A 81 -10.08 7.49 12.25
CA MET A 81 -10.37 6.25 11.54
C MET A 81 -11.39 5.38 12.27
N MET A 82 -11.34 5.31 13.61
CA MET A 82 -12.37 4.63 14.40
C MET A 82 -13.74 5.30 14.24
N ASP A 83 -13.81 6.62 14.28
CA ASP A 83 -15.05 7.38 14.05
C ASP A 83 -15.60 7.16 12.65
N GLN A 84 -14.73 7.11 11.65
CA GLN A 84 -15.11 6.77 10.29
C GLN A 84 -15.68 5.35 10.18
N MET A 85 -15.06 4.37 10.87
CA MET A 85 -15.57 3.00 10.93
C MET A 85 -16.93 2.93 11.64
N ARG A 86 -17.11 3.62 12.78
CA ARG A 86 -18.40 3.69 13.51
C ARG A 86 -19.50 4.33 12.65
N GLY A 87 -19.17 5.34 11.86
CA GLY A 87 -20.13 6.02 10.99
C GLY A 87 -20.55 5.19 9.76
N ARG A 88 -19.77 4.19 9.37
CA ARG A 88 -19.99 3.40 8.15
C ARG A 88 -20.51 2.00 8.39
N PHE A 89 -20.11 1.37 9.48
CA PHE A 89 -20.38 -0.05 9.73
C PHE A 89 -21.28 -0.25 10.96
N LYS A 90 -21.90 -1.41 11.02
CA LYS A 90 -22.73 -1.86 12.16
C LYS A 90 -22.06 -3.06 12.82
N PRO A 91 -22.32 -3.33 14.11
CA PRO A 91 -21.86 -4.53 14.80
C PRO A 91 -22.11 -5.81 13.96
N GLY A 92 -21.14 -6.71 13.92
CA GLY A 92 -21.13 -7.91 13.08
C GLY A 92 -20.72 -7.68 11.61
N GLY A 93 -20.64 -6.42 11.14
CA GLY A 93 -20.30 -6.07 9.75
C GLY A 93 -19.17 -5.07 9.60
N TYR A 94 -18.33 -4.89 10.62
CA TYR A 94 -17.19 -3.97 10.54
C TYR A 94 -16.11 -4.47 9.58
N GLU A 95 -15.76 -3.63 8.63
CA GLU A 95 -14.65 -3.85 7.71
C GLU A 95 -13.39 -3.08 8.20
N ARG A 96 -12.29 -3.16 7.44
CA ARG A 96 -11.07 -2.38 7.74
C ARG A 96 -11.32 -0.88 7.59
N GLY A 97 -10.63 -0.07 8.38
CA GLY A 97 -10.65 1.40 8.26
C GLY A 97 -9.90 1.93 7.05
N GLY A 98 -9.12 1.10 6.38
CA GLY A 98 -8.43 1.35 5.11
C GLY A 98 -8.13 0.03 4.42
N ASN A 99 -7.79 0.06 3.13
CA ASN A 99 -7.66 -1.14 2.31
C ASN A 99 -8.90 -2.03 2.40
N THR A 100 -10.08 -1.41 2.40
CA THR A 100 -11.35 -2.03 2.75
C THR A 100 -11.82 -2.99 1.69
N LYS A 101 -11.89 -2.53 0.42
CA LYS A 101 -12.34 -3.37 -0.70
C LYS A 101 -11.32 -4.46 -1.01
N THR A 102 -11.64 -5.72 -0.73
CA THR A 102 -10.81 -6.88 -1.08
C THR A 102 -11.12 -7.31 -2.51
N HIS A 103 -10.11 -7.32 -3.40
CA HIS A 103 -10.22 -7.89 -4.75
C HIS A 103 -10.02 -9.40 -4.73
N GLY A 104 -9.09 -9.89 -3.91
CA GLY A 104 -8.85 -11.31 -3.71
C GLY A 104 -7.87 -11.56 -2.58
N ILE A 105 -7.92 -12.78 -2.05
CA ILE A 105 -6.88 -13.36 -1.22
C ILE A 105 -6.48 -14.67 -1.85
N VAL A 106 -5.21 -14.84 -2.19
CA VAL A 106 -4.71 -15.98 -2.94
C VAL A 106 -3.59 -16.68 -2.19
N ARG A 107 -3.47 -17.99 -2.40
CA ARG A 107 -2.32 -18.78 -1.93
C ARG A 107 -1.11 -18.47 -2.81
N ALA A 108 0.05 -18.45 -2.18
CA ALA A 108 1.33 -18.26 -2.86
C ALA A 108 2.43 -19.02 -2.13
N THR A 109 3.59 -19.07 -2.75
CA THR A 109 4.86 -19.43 -2.10
C THR A 109 5.85 -18.30 -2.32
N VAL A 110 6.70 -18.06 -1.31
CA VAL A 110 7.80 -17.09 -1.40
C VAL A 110 9.10 -17.83 -1.27
N THR A 111 9.90 -17.84 -2.33
CA THR A 111 11.21 -18.53 -2.38
C THR A 111 12.32 -17.49 -2.30
N ILE A 112 13.10 -17.54 -1.23
CA ILE A 112 14.27 -16.66 -1.03
C ILE A 112 15.40 -17.14 -1.94
N ARG A 113 16.05 -16.21 -2.62
CA ARG A 113 17.13 -16.49 -3.55
C ARG A 113 18.41 -16.92 -2.82
N ASP A 114 19.19 -17.76 -3.45
CA ASP A 114 20.48 -18.27 -2.94
C ASP A 114 21.69 -17.43 -3.38
N ASP A 115 21.51 -16.57 -4.38
CA ASP A 115 22.53 -15.70 -4.99
C ASP A 115 22.54 -14.26 -4.43
N LEU A 116 21.86 -14.01 -3.30
CA LEU A 116 21.87 -12.69 -2.67
C LEU A 116 23.28 -12.25 -2.25
N PRO A 117 23.66 -10.97 -2.46
CA PRO A 117 24.85 -10.39 -1.88
C PRO A 117 24.88 -10.56 -0.35
N GLU A 118 26.06 -10.78 0.22
CA GLU A 118 26.21 -11.05 1.66
C GLU A 118 25.60 -9.97 2.57
N HIS A 119 25.77 -8.69 2.20
CA HIS A 119 25.20 -7.58 2.96
C HIS A 119 23.66 -7.55 2.95
N CYS A 120 23.02 -8.25 2.01
CA CYS A 120 21.56 -8.39 1.92
C CYS A 120 21.02 -9.62 2.68
N ARG A 121 21.88 -10.56 3.08
CA ARG A 121 21.50 -11.80 3.79
C ARG A 121 21.19 -11.55 5.25
N LYS A 122 20.06 -10.89 5.53
CA LYS A 122 19.59 -10.54 6.89
C LYS A 122 18.15 -11.00 7.09
N GLY A 123 17.81 -11.35 8.33
CA GLY A 123 16.46 -11.79 8.68
C GLY A 123 15.99 -12.96 7.82
N ILE A 124 14.82 -12.85 7.18
CA ILE A 124 14.30 -13.90 6.27
C ILE A 124 15.17 -14.15 5.04
N PHE A 125 16.00 -13.16 4.65
CA PHE A 125 16.92 -13.26 3.52
C PHE A 125 18.26 -13.92 3.89
N ALA A 126 18.47 -14.28 5.16
CA ALA A 126 19.73 -14.87 5.64
C ALA A 126 20.01 -16.24 5.04
N THR A 127 18.96 -17.02 4.82
CA THR A 127 19.06 -18.39 4.33
C THR A 127 18.06 -18.64 3.21
N PRO A 128 18.47 -19.23 2.08
CA PRO A 128 17.54 -19.69 1.06
C PRO A 128 16.47 -20.62 1.64
N GLY A 129 15.26 -20.50 1.16
CA GLY A 129 14.13 -21.32 1.62
C GLY A 129 12.83 -20.90 0.95
N THR A 130 11.79 -21.72 1.11
CA THR A 130 10.47 -21.46 0.57
C THR A 130 9.44 -21.43 1.69
N TYR A 131 8.63 -20.41 1.73
CA TYR A 131 7.58 -20.18 2.72
C TYR A 131 6.20 -20.20 2.04
N PRO A 132 5.21 -20.92 2.61
CA PRO A 132 3.81 -20.70 2.22
C PRO A 132 3.42 -19.26 2.48
N ALA A 133 2.55 -18.70 1.64
CA ALA A 133 2.13 -17.32 1.80
C ALA A 133 0.65 -17.13 1.39
N TYR A 134 0.02 -16.12 1.98
CA TYR A 134 -1.20 -15.51 1.47
C TYR A 134 -0.90 -14.13 0.90
N VAL A 135 -1.45 -13.86 -0.28
CA VAL A 135 -1.40 -12.53 -0.89
C VAL A 135 -2.80 -11.94 -0.94
N ARG A 136 -2.98 -10.79 -0.29
CA ARG A 136 -4.24 -10.06 -0.30
C ARG A 136 -4.10 -8.82 -1.19
N TYR A 137 -4.98 -8.72 -2.18
CA TYR A 137 -5.12 -7.54 -3.03
C TYR A 137 -6.35 -6.73 -2.64
N SER A 138 -6.22 -5.40 -2.56
CA SER A 138 -7.30 -4.52 -2.12
C SER A 138 -7.22 -3.12 -2.73
N GLY A 139 -8.36 -2.43 -2.81
CA GLY A 139 -8.41 -0.98 -2.97
C GLY A 139 -7.83 -0.28 -1.74
N PRO A 140 -7.20 0.91 -1.88
CA PRO A 140 -6.46 1.54 -0.78
C PRO A 140 -7.33 2.29 0.22
N GLY A 141 -8.52 2.70 -0.19
CA GLY A 141 -9.39 3.57 0.60
C GLY A 141 -10.23 2.86 1.66
N PRO A 142 -10.94 3.64 2.49
CA PRO A 142 -11.86 3.12 3.51
C PRO A 142 -13.24 2.78 2.94
N ASN A 143 -13.47 3.00 1.66
CA ASN A 143 -14.72 2.74 0.94
C ASN A 143 -14.64 1.47 0.10
N VAL A 144 -15.80 1.01 -0.38
CA VAL A 144 -15.94 -0.09 -1.33
C VAL A 144 -16.60 0.45 -2.61
N PRO A 145 -15.90 1.26 -3.42
CA PRO A 145 -16.46 1.82 -4.66
C PRO A 145 -16.50 0.77 -5.78
N ALA A 146 -17.20 1.06 -6.89
CA ALA A 146 -16.94 0.38 -8.16
C ALA A 146 -15.47 0.58 -8.55
N ASP A 147 -14.81 -0.44 -9.10
CA ASP A 147 -13.36 -0.42 -9.35
C ASP A 147 -12.92 0.77 -10.23
N ILE A 148 -13.72 1.12 -11.24
CA ILE A 148 -13.45 2.28 -12.12
C ILE A 148 -13.50 3.64 -11.39
N ASN A 149 -14.11 3.71 -10.23
CA ASN A 149 -14.28 4.92 -9.42
C ASN A 149 -13.32 4.97 -8.22
N ASP A 150 -12.44 3.99 -8.07
CA ASP A 150 -11.45 3.97 -6.99
C ASP A 150 -10.30 4.96 -7.28
N VAL A 151 -9.43 5.16 -6.32
CA VAL A 151 -8.40 6.22 -6.33
C VAL A 151 -7.26 6.00 -7.35
N GLY A 152 -7.23 4.87 -8.05
CA GLY A 152 -6.31 4.63 -9.17
C GLY A 152 -4.96 4.04 -8.79
N PHE A 153 -4.87 3.42 -7.63
CA PHE A 153 -3.81 2.51 -7.24
C PHE A 153 -4.39 1.41 -6.35
N MET A 154 -3.60 0.37 -6.11
CA MET A 154 -4.02 -0.79 -5.31
C MET A 154 -3.01 -1.09 -4.23
N SER A 155 -3.42 -1.93 -3.28
CA SER A 155 -2.55 -2.45 -2.23
C SER A 155 -2.37 -3.96 -2.39
N MET A 156 -1.16 -4.42 -2.13
CA MET A 156 -0.75 -5.82 -2.04
C MET A 156 -0.17 -6.07 -0.66
N ALA A 157 -0.67 -7.05 0.05
CA ALA A 157 -0.12 -7.49 1.32
C ALA A 157 0.21 -8.97 1.23
N VAL A 158 1.46 -9.33 1.54
CA VAL A 158 1.99 -10.70 1.51
C VAL A 158 2.29 -11.12 2.93
N LYS A 159 1.67 -12.20 3.38
CA LYS A 159 1.92 -12.82 4.68
C LYS A 159 2.59 -14.18 4.46
N LEU A 160 3.83 -14.30 4.90
CA LEU A 160 4.56 -15.57 4.93
C LEU A 160 4.21 -16.33 6.21
N MET A 161 4.04 -17.63 6.13
CA MET A 161 3.84 -18.52 7.29
C MET A 161 5.05 -19.41 7.53
N GLY A 162 5.20 -19.91 8.77
CA GLY A 162 6.31 -20.76 9.15
C GLY A 162 7.68 -20.08 9.25
N VAL A 163 7.71 -18.75 9.35
CA VAL A 163 8.96 -17.99 9.49
C VAL A 163 9.49 -18.14 10.92
N PRO A 164 10.67 -18.72 11.13
CA PRO A 164 11.24 -18.91 12.46
C PRO A 164 11.75 -17.60 13.08
N GLY A 165 11.97 -17.60 14.38
CA GLY A 165 12.53 -16.48 15.14
C GLY A 165 11.48 -15.61 15.83
N THR A 166 11.93 -14.86 16.84
CA THR A 166 11.06 -13.96 17.64
C THR A 166 10.57 -12.79 16.80
N LYS A 167 9.26 -12.53 16.83
CA LYS A 167 8.64 -11.41 16.13
C LYS A 167 8.58 -10.17 17.03
N LEU A 168 8.50 -8.99 16.41
CA LEU A 168 8.35 -7.72 17.12
C LEU A 168 6.99 -7.57 17.80
N MET A 169 5.94 -8.20 17.25
CA MET A 169 4.61 -8.26 17.86
C MET A 169 4.29 -9.70 18.26
N SER A 170 3.87 -9.89 19.51
CA SER A 170 3.60 -11.20 20.10
C SER A 170 2.28 -11.84 19.65
N GLU A 171 1.43 -11.11 18.95
CA GLU A 171 0.13 -11.61 18.49
C GLU A 171 0.24 -12.64 17.36
N GLU A 172 1.35 -12.66 16.64
CA GLU A 172 1.74 -13.69 15.66
C GLU A 172 3.18 -14.12 15.90
N LYS A 173 3.45 -15.43 15.84
CA LYS A 173 4.74 -16.04 16.20
C LYS A 173 5.51 -16.56 14.99
N TYR A 174 4.80 -16.97 13.96
CA TYR A 174 5.37 -17.69 12.82
C TYR A 174 5.15 -16.99 11.48
N THR A 175 4.70 -15.74 11.48
CA THR A 175 4.42 -14.98 10.26
C THR A 175 5.40 -13.84 10.03
N GLN A 176 5.47 -13.40 8.77
CA GLN A 176 6.19 -12.18 8.34
C GLN A 176 5.35 -11.48 7.29
N ASP A 177 5.04 -10.19 7.50
CA ASP A 177 4.20 -9.42 6.59
C ASP A 177 5.01 -8.42 5.77
N PHE A 178 4.66 -8.33 4.47
CA PHE A 178 5.10 -7.27 3.56
C PHE A 178 3.88 -6.54 3.03
N ILE A 179 3.86 -5.20 3.11
CA ILE A 179 2.75 -4.37 2.65
C ILE A 179 3.24 -3.36 1.64
N ALA A 180 2.59 -3.31 0.48
CA ALA A 180 2.98 -2.48 -0.64
C ALA A 180 1.77 -1.89 -1.37
N THR A 181 2.00 -0.81 -2.14
CA THR A 181 0.97 -0.16 -2.97
C THR A 181 1.48 0.08 -4.38
N SER A 182 0.58 0.17 -5.37
CA SER A 182 0.95 0.37 -6.78
C SER A 182 1.01 1.85 -7.23
N GLY A 183 0.78 2.79 -6.32
CA GLY A 183 0.77 4.24 -6.62
C GLY A 183 2.15 4.90 -6.71
N GLY A 184 3.19 4.17 -7.12
CA GLY A 184 4.58 4.64 -7.16
C GLY A 184 5.35 4.36 -5.87
N ALA A 185 6.60 4.82 -5.82
CA ALA A 185 7.52 4.52 -4.72
C ALA A 185 7.39 5.48 -3.52
N THR A 186 6.44 6.41 -3.54
CA THR A 186 6.22 7.39 -2.47
C THR A 186 4.89 7.15 -1.78
N PHE A 187 4.83 7.47 -0.49
CA PHE A 187 3.57 7.47 0.24
C PHE A 187 2.77 8.74 -0.08
N VAL A 188 1.46 8.71 0.17
CA VAL A 188 0.54 9.82 -0.16
C VAL A 188 0.80 11.09 0.68
N THR A 189 1.44 10.95 1.83
CA THR A 189 1.82 12.05 2.73
C THR A 189 3.27 11.90 3.18
N PRO A 190 4.01 12.99 3.39
CA PRO A 190 5.42 12.92 3.77
C PRO A 190 5.67 12.33 5.17
N ASN A 191 4.74 12.52 6.11
CA ASN A 191 4.90 12.11 7.50
C ASN A 191 3.56 11.93 8.22
N THR A 192 3.60 11.49 9.49
CA THR A 192 2.43 11.20 10.33
C THR A 192 1.57 12.44 10.60
N ARG A 193 2.17 13.63 10.78
CA ARG A 193 1.44 14.90 10.97
C ARG A 193 0.57 15.21 9.76
N GLU A 194 1.14 15.12 8.57
CA GLU A 194 0.42 15.36 7.32
C GLU A 194 -0.61 14.25 7.05
N ASN A 195 -0.31 13.03 7.46
CA ASN A 195 -1.28 11.94 7.38
C ASN A 195 -2.52 12.21 8.27
N ALA A 196 -2.36 12.75 9.48
CA ALA A 196 -3.48 13.13 10.32
C ALA A 196 -4.39 14.20 9.68
N LYS A 197 -3.80 15.16 8.95
CA LYS A 197 -4.57 16.14 8.16
C LYS A 197 -5.33 15.49 7.00
N LEU A 198 -4.68 14.57 6.28
CA LEU A 198 -5.33 13.83 5.20
C LEU A 198 -6.51 13.00 5.71
N GLN A 199 -6.36 12.30 6.84
CA GLN A 199 -7.43 11.52 7.46
C GLN A 199 -8.61 12.40 7.87
N TYR A 200 -8.37 13.58 8.43
CA TYR A 200 -9.43 14.53 8.72
C TYR A 200 -10.26 14.91 7.48
N TRP A 201 -9.60 15.22 6.35
CA TRP A 201 -10.29 15.55 5.11
C TRP A 201 -10.98 14.32 4.48
N SER A 202 -10.45 13.14 4.69
CA SER A 202 -11.10 11.88 4.28
C SER A 202 -12.37 11.61 5.10
N LEU A 203 -12.35 11.90 6.40
CA LEU A 203 -13.51 11.72 7.29
C LEU A 203 -14.70 12.59 6.87
N VAL A 204 -14.45 13.79 6.37
CA VAL A 204 -15.49 14.72 5.91
C VAL A 204 -15.78 14.63 4.39
N ASP A 205 -15.30 13.58 3.72
CA ASP A 205 -15.45 13.34 2.28
C ASP A 205 -14.93 14.49 1.40
N MET A 206 -13.80 15.09 1.78
CA MET A 206 -13.15 16.19 1.06
C MET A 206 -11.65 15.96 0.85
N THR A 207 -11.25 14.73 0.56
CA THR A 207 -9.83 14.31 0.47
C THR A 207 -8.98 15.19 -0.45
N LEU A 208 -9.50 15.63 -1.61
CA LEU A 208 -8.77 16.53 -2.51
C LEU A 208 -8.43 17.88 -1.88
N TYR A 209 -9.21 18.32 -0.87
CA TYR A 209 -8.94 19.58 -0.22
C TYR A 209 -7.66 19.56 0.62
N TYR A 210 -7.21 18.39 1.08
CA TYR A 210 -5.87 18.25 1.68
C TYR A 210 -4.79 18.77 0.73
N PHE A 211 -4.86 18.41 -0.54
CA PHE A 211 -3.85 18.79 -1.53
C PHE A 211 -4.01 20.23 -2.03
N LEU A 212 -5.24 20.69 -2.18
CA LEU A 212 -5.58 21.93 -2.88
C LEU A 212 -5.92 23.10 -1.94
N ASN A 213 -5.78 22.97 -0.62
CA ASN A 213 -6.05 24.03 0.35
C ASN A 213 -5.07 25.20 0.14
N PRO A 214 -5.53 26.42 -0.23
CA PRO A 214 -4.62 27.55 -0.49
C PRO A 214 -3.78 27.98 0.72
N LYS A 215 -4.21 27.63 1.93
CA LYS A 215 -3.51 27.99 3.18
C LYS A 215 -2.47 26.96 3.61
N ASP A 216 -2.59 25.73 3.13
CA ASP A 216 -1.74 24.60 3.49
C ASP A 216 -1.75 23.63 2.30
N SER A 217 -0.99 23.96 1.27
CA SER A 217 -1.05 23.31 -0.05
C SER A 217 -0.01 22.20 -0.18
N HIS A 218 -0.47 21.02 -0.62
CA HIS A 218 0.35 19.84 -0.89
C HIS A 218 0.38 19.48 -2.38
N LEU A 219 0.51 20.49 -3.24
CA LEU A 219 0.47 20.33 -4.70
C LEU A 219 1.58 19.42 -5.24
N LEU A 220 2.77 19.42 -4.65
CA LEU A 220 3.85 18.53 -5.11
C LEU A 220 3.49 17.06 -4.86
N ASP A 221 2.90 16.76 -3.70
CA ASP A 221 2.43 15.41 -3.38
C ASP A 221 1.27 15.02 -4.30
N PHE A 222 0.33 15.94 -4.56
CA PHE A 222 -0.76 15.73 -5.51
C PHE A 222 -0.25 15.38 -6.92
N PHE A 223 0.66 16.18 -7.46
CA PHE A 223 1.21 15.93 -8.80
C PHE A 223 2.04 14.65 -8.84
N MET A 224 2.83 14.35 -7.79
CA MET A 224 3.56 13.08 -7.72
C MET A 224 2.59 11.89 -7.76
N GLN A 225 1.54 11.92 -6.94
CA GLN A 225 0.52 10.86 -6.95
C GLN A 225 -0.22 10.77 -8.29
N SER A 226 -0.57 11.90 -8.92
CA SER A 226 -1.28 11.93 -10.20
C SER A 226 -0.48 11.32 -11.35
N LEU A 227 0.85 11.39 -11.31
CA LEU A 227 1.71 10.74 -12.31
C LEU A 227 1.65 9.21 -12.24
N TRP A 228 1.40 8.65 -11.06
CA TRP A 228 1.41 7.20 -10.82
C TRP A 228 0.01 6.59 -10.70
N ASN A 229 -0.97 7.37 -10.24
CA ASN A 229 -2.35 6.91 -10.14
C ASN A 229 -2.97 6.83 -11.53
N ALA A 230 -3.49 5.67 -11.90
CA ALA A 230 -4.10 5.42 -13.20
C ALA A 230 -5.24 4.41 -13.08
N THR A 231 -6.03 4.26 -14.13
CA THR A 231 -7.01 3.17 -14.23
C THR A 231 -6.29 1.84 -14.08
N GLN A 232 -6.73 1.05 -13.12
CA GLN A 232 -6.16 -0.26 -12.85
C GLN A 232 -6.89 -1.32 -13.66
N TYR A 233 -6.17 -2.29 -14.20
CA TYR A 233 -6.72 -3.33 -15.06
C TYR A 233 -6.78 -4.69 -14.37
N ASN A 234 -5.69 -5.06 -13.70
CA ASN A 234 -5.56 -6.32 -12.98
C ASN A 234 -4.52 -6.17 -11.86
N PRO A 235 -4.85 -6.54 -10.63
CA PRO A 235 -3.89 -6.53 -9.52
C PRO A 235 -2.62 -7.35 -9.77
N LEU A 236 -2.72 -8.43 -10.54
CA LEU A 236 -1.61 -9.34 -10.83
C LEU A 236 -0.57 -8.78 -11.83
N GLY A 237 -0.90 -7.71 -12.55
CA GLY A 237 -0.01 -7.08 -13.54
C GLY A 237 0.66 -5.79 -13.06
N GLN A 238 0.48 -5.39 -11.81
CA GLN A 238 0.99 -4.12 -11.28
C GLN A 238 2.29 -4.30 -10.51
N ARG A 239 3.18 -3.32 -10.59
CA ARG A 239 4.30 -3.20 -9.67
C ARG A 239 3.83 -2.55 -8.36
N TYR A 240 4.31 -3.05 -7.22
CA TYR A 240 3.99 -2.54 -5.89
C TYR A 240 5.26 -2.13 -5.17
N TRP A 241 5.19 -1.07 -4.34
CA TRP A 241 6.30 -0.54 -3.55
C TRP A 241 5.93 -0.44 -2.07
N SER A 242 6.91 -0.63 -1.19
CA SER A 242 6.72 -0.46 0.26
C SER A 242 6.35 0.97 0.65
N CYS A 243 6.77 1.95 -0.15
CA CYS A 243 6.61 3.41 0.05
C CYS A 243 7.23 3.95 1.35
N THR A 244 7.67 3.10 2.23
CA THR A 244 8.30 3.40 3.53
C THR A 244 9.46 2.43 3.76
N PRO A 245 10.53 2.84 4.46
CA PRO A 245 11.71 2.00 4.67
C PRO A 245 11.56 1.01 5.83
N TYR A 246 12.43 0.01 5.80
CA TYR A 246 12.55 -1.07 6.78
C TYR A 246 14.02 -1.33 7.08
N LEU A 247 14.35 -1.91 8.22
CA LEU A 247 15.70 -2.42 8.47
C LEU A 247 16.03 -3.58 7.49
N LEU A 248 17.30 -3.66 7.16
CA LEU A 248 17.94 -4.83 6.54
C LEU A 248 19.12 -5.27 7.42
N GLY A 249 18.80 -5.69 8.65
CA GLY A 249 19.77 -5.88 9.71
C GLY A 249 20.25 -4.55 10.32
N GLU A 250 21.10 -4.63 11.33
CA GLU A 250 21.60 -3.47 12.07
C GLU A 250 22.37 -2.51 11.15
N GLY A 251 22.07 -1.23 11.26
CA GLY A 251 22.78 -0.16 10.54
C GLY A 251 22.45 -0.04 9.04
N GLN A 252 21.55 -0.86 8.50
CA GLN A 252 21.11 -0.78 7.12
C GLN A 252 19.59 -0.58 7.02
N ALA A 253 19.17 0.28 6.08
CA ALA A 253 17.76 0.43 5.73
C ALA A 253 17.51 -0.01 4.28
N MET A 254 16.32 -0.52 4.02
CA MET A 254 15.86 -0.89 2.67
C MET A 254 14.46 -0.37 2.39
N MET A 255 14.14 -0.18 1.13
CA MET A 255 12.80 -0.28 0.58
C MET A 255 12.66 -1.55 -0.22
N TYR A 256 11.43 -2.02 -0.42
CA TYR A 256 11.16 -3.18 -1.27
C TYR A 256 10.08 -2.90 -2.32
N SER A 257 10.07 -3.72 -3.35
CA SER A 257 9.10 -3.64 -4.44
C SER A 257 8.77 -5.04 -4.95
N PHE A 258 7.49 -5.29 -5.26
CA PHE A 258 7.05 -6.48 -5.98
C PHE A 258 6.90 -6.13 -7.46
N VAL A 259 7.68 -6.78 -8.31
CA VAL A 259 7.71 -6.55 -9.75
C VAL A 259 7.10 -7.76 -10.46
N PRO A 260 5.97 -7.62 -11.19
CA PRO A 260 5.39 -8.74 -11.91
C PRO A 260 6.31 -9.19 -13.04
N LYS A 261 6.54 -10.51 -13.17
CA LYS A 261 7.38 -11.07 -14.25
C LYS A 261 6.66 -11.11 -15.60
N SER A 262 5.35 -11.28 -15.58
CA SER A 262 4.52 -11.46 -16.78
C SER A 262 3.35 -10.47 -16.82
N ALA A 263 3.62 -9.17 -16.61
CA ALA A 263 2.60 -8.13 -16.59
C ALA A 263 1.74 -8.05 -17.89
N SER A 264 2.33 -8.36 -19.02
CA SER A 264 1.64 -8.36 -20.33
C SER A 264 0.74 -9.58 -20.57
N GLU A 265 0.83 -10.59 -19.72
CA GLU A 265 0.10 -11.85 -19.89
C GLU A 265 -1.17 -11.96 -19.06
N VAL A 266 -1.43 -11.00 -18.15
CA VAL A 266 -2.64 -11.01 -17.34
C VAL A 266 -3.82 -10.40 -18.09
N GLU A 267 -5.05 -10.81 -17.73
CA GLU A 267 -6.27 -10.24 -18.30
C GLU A 267 -6.36 -8.73 -17.97
N THR A 268 -6.56 -7.91 -18.97
CA THR A 268 -6.60 -6.44 -18.83
C THR A 268 -7.86 -5.81 -19.43
N HIS A 269 -8.77 -6.60 -19.99
CA HIS A 269 -9.97 -6.06 -20.57
C HIS A 269 -10.93 -5.51 -19.49
N ILE A 270 -11.39 -4.28 -19.69
CA ILE A 270 -12.45 -3.67 -18.88
C ILE A 270 -13.68 -3.54 -19.76
N PRO A 271 -14.74 -4.35 -19.54
CA PRO A 271 -15.97 -4.27 -20.32
C PRO A 271 -16.61 -2.88 -20.25
N GLU A 272 -17.35 -2.51 -21.28
CA GLU A 272 -18.20 -1.30 -21.34
C GLU A 272 -17.44 0.05 -21.34
N LEU A 273 -16.12 0.08 -21.27
CA LEU A 273 -15.38 1.35 -21.43
C LEU A 273 -15.40 1.82 -22.90
N PRO A 274 -15.46 3.14 -23.12
CA PRO A 274 -15.50 4.26 -22.14
C PRO A 274 -16.91 4.69 -21.75
N PHE A 275 -17.93 4.34 -22.51
CA PHE A 275 -19.25 5.00 -22.44
C PHE A 275 -20.27 4.22 -21.61
N GLY A 276 -20.04 2.92 -21.41
CA GLY A 276 -20.88 2.07 -20.60
C GLY A 276 -20.52 2.08 -19.11
N THR A 277 -21.09 1.16 -18.33
CA THR A 277 -20.83 0.97 -16.89
C THR A 277 -20.04 -0.32 -16.68
N PRO A 278 -18.72 -0.24 -16.45
CA PRO A 278 -17.92 -1.42 -16.14
C PRO A 278 -18.48 -2.22 -14.96
N PRO A 279 -18.29 -3.54 -14.91
CA PRO A 279 -18.66 -4.35 -13.75
C PRO A 279 -18.09 -3.78 -12.46
N PHE A 280 -18.85 -3.88 -11.37
CA PHE A 280 -18.48 -3.29 -10.08
C PHE A 280 -17.16 -3.81 -9.55
N ASN A 281 -16.82 -5.08 -9.83
CA ASN A 281 -15.65 -5.80 -9.35
C ASN A 281 -14.78 -6.33 -10.51
N TYR A 282 -14.64 -5.60 -11.62
CA TYR A 282 -13.89 -6.10 -12.79
C TYR A 282 -12.43 -6.45 -12.46
N LEU A 283 -11.80 -5.81 -11.47
CA LEU A 283 -10.45 -6.16 -11.03
C LEU A 283 -10.39 -7.58 -10.49
N ARG A 284 -11.37 -7.97 -9.66
CA ARG A 284 -11.51 -9.35 -9.18
C ARG A 284 -11.80 -10.31 -10.33
N GLU A 285 -12.71 -9.95 -11.24
CA GLU A 285 -13.06 -10.78 -12.38
C GLU A 285 -11.85 -11.05 -13.29
N ASN A 286 -11.01 -10.03 -13.51
CA ASN A 286 -9.77 -10.18 -14.27
C ASN A 286 -8.73 -11.03 -13.54
N MET A 287 -8.64 -10.95 -12.20
CA MET A 287 -7.82 -11.87 -11.41
C MET A 287 -8.31 -13.32 -11.55
N ILE A 288 -9.63 -13.55 -11.46
CA ILE A 288 -10.23 -14.89 -11.60
C ILE A 288 -9.91 -15.47 -12.97
N LYS A 289 -10.12 -14.73 -14.06
CA LYS A 289 -9.78 -15.18 -15.42
C LYS A 289 -8.32 -15.57 -15.50
N THR A 290 -7.41 -14.71 -15.02
CA THR A 290 -5.98 -14.99 -15.07
C THR A 290 -5.61 -16.24 -14.29
N LEU A 291 -6.02 -16.37 -13.02
CA LEU A 291 -5.62 -17.48 -12.15
C LEU A 291 -6.38 -18.79 -12.42
N ASN A 292 -7.45 -18.77 -13.19
CA ASN A 292 -8.07 -19.99 -13.72
C ASN A 292 -7.24 -20.63 -14.86
N GLU A 293 -6.40 -19.84 -15.51
CA GLU A 293 -5.66 -20.28 -16.71
C GLU A 293 -4.18 -20.55 -16.44
N LYS A 294 -3.53 -19.71 -15.62
CA LYS A 294 -2.08 -19.73 -15.44
C LYS A 294 -1.60 -19.31 -14.06
N ASP A 295 -0.36 -19.65 -13.76
CA ASP A 295 0.40 -19.16 -12.63
C ASP A 295 0.87 -17.72 -12.88
N VAL A 296 1.11 -16.97 -11.80
CA VAL A 296 1.68 -15.61 -11.86
C VAL A 296 2.84 -15.49 -10.90
N GLU A 297 3.89 -14.79 -11.31
CA GLU A 297 5.06 -14.57 -10.48
C GLU A 297 5.40 -13.07 -10.32
N PHE A 298 5.91 -12.76 -9.13
CA PHE A 298 6.53 -11.47 -8.84
C PHE A 298 7.95 -11.67 -8.32
N ASP A 299 8.86 -10.79 -8.70
CA ASP A 299 10.13 -10.66 -7.98
C ASP A 299 9.94 -9.69 -6.81
N LEU A 300 10.27 -10.15 -5.59
CA LEU A 300 10.47 -9.27 -4.44
C LEU A 300 11.87 -8.68 -4.56
N MET A 301 11.93 -7.39 -4.81
CA MET A 301 13.15 -6.62 -5.00
C MET A 301 13.42 -5.77 -3.77
N ILE A 302 14.68 -5.60 -3.39
CA ILE A 302 15.11 -4.71 -2.30
C ILE A 302 16.03 -3.61 -2.82
N GLN A 303 15.92 -2.40 -2.28
CA GLN A 303 16.76 -1.25 -2.55
C GLN A 303 17.39 -0.79 -1.24
N VAL A 304 18.71 -0.83 -1.13
CA VAL A 304 19.44 -0.51 0.10
C VAL A 304 19.74 0.99 0.18
N GLN A 305 19.56 1.59 1.34
CA GLN A 305 19.92 3.00 1.59
C GLN A 305 21.43 3.22 1.49
N THR A 306 21.86 4.19 0.68
CA THR A 306 23.27 4.57 0.51
C THR A 306 23.54 6.04 0.84
N ASP A 307 22.51 6.88 0.91
CA ASP A 307 22.57 8.30 1.23
C ASP A 307 21.36 8.69 2.09
N PRO A 308 21.54 9.04 3.37
CA PRO A 308 20.40 9.31 4.26
C PRO A 308 19.66 10.61 3.94
N HIS A 309 20.28 11.55 3.21
CA HIS A 309 19.61 12.77 2.78
C HIS A 309 18.76 12.56 1.51
N LEU A 310 19.32 11.89 0.50
CA LEU A 310 18.61 11.62 -0.76
C LEU A 310 17.69 10.41 -0.70
N MET A 311 17.88 9.55 0.30
CA MET A 311 17.07 8.35 0.58
C MET A 311 16.58 8.39 2.04
N PRO A 312 15.75 9.39 2.40
CA PRO A 312 15.35 9.61 3.80
C PRO A 312 14.48 8.50 4.36
N ILE A 313 14.52 8.35 5.69
CA ILE A 313 13.64 7.46 6.45
C ILE A 313 12.36 8.19 6.88
N GLU A 314 12.47 9.46 7.29
CA GLU A 314 11.39 10.21 7.92
C GLU A 314 10.51 10.99 6.93
N ASP A 315 10.86 11.01 5.63
CA ASP A 315 10.10 11.70 4.58
C ASP A 315 9.69 10.73 3.49
N SER A 316 8.50 10.19 3.58
CA SER A 316 7.96 9.20 2.64
C SER A 316 7.44 9.77 1.32
N SER A 317 7.51 11.10 1.12
CA SER A 317 7.27 11.75 -0.18
C SER A 317 8.48 11.69 -1.12
N VAL A 318 9.62 11.20 -0.64
CA VAL A 318 10.87 11.12 -1.40
C VAL A 318 11.05 9.72 -2.00
N ARG A 319 11.09 9.67 -3.33
CA ARG A 319 11.48 8.47 -4.06
C ARG A 319 13.00 8.27 -3.95
N TRP A 320 13.43 7.13 -3.47
CA TRP A 320 14.85 6.79 -3.42
C TRP A 320 15.42 6.60 -4.84
N PRO A 321 16.53 7.32 -5.19
CA PRO A 321 17.06 7.30 -6.55
C PRO A 321 17.72 5.97 -6.90
N GLU A 322 17.24 5.28 -7.94
CA GLU A 322 17.83 4.02 -8.41
C GLU A 322 19.27 4.15 -8.92
N LYS A 323 19.69 5.38 -9.31
CA LYS A 323 21.10 5.63 -9.68
C LYS A 323 22.05 5.56 -8.47
N LEU A 324 21.59 5.78 -7.22
CA LEU A 324 22.39 5.64 -6.01
C LEU A 324 22.37 4.21 -5.48
N SER A 325 21.28 3.52 -5.65
CA SER A 325 21.12 2.13 -5.23
C SER A 325 20.08 1.45 -6.12
N SER A 326 20.51 0.50 -6.92
CA SER A 326 19.61 -0.29 -7.77
C SER A 326 18.84 -1.30 -6.95
N PHE A 327 17.64 -1.69 -7.43
CA PHE A 327 16.91 -2.80 -6.86
C PHE A 327 17.60 -4.15 -7.11
N ILE A 328 17.69 -4.97 -6.07
CA ILE A 328 18.30 -6.31 -6.06
C ILE A 328 17.17 -7.33 -5.89
N PRO A 329 17.04 -8.36 -6.75
CA PRO A 329 16.05 -9.41 -6.57
C PRO A 329 16.39 -10.25 -5.33
N ALA A 330 15.45 -10.34 -4.37
CA ALA A 330 15.65 -11.01 -3.09
C ALA A 330 14.85 -12.31 -2.95
N ALA A 331 13.65 -12.36 -3.54
CA ALA A 331 12.81 -13.53 -3.53
C ALA A 331 11.88 -13.56 -4.74
N THR A 332 11.30 -14.73 -5.03
CA THR A 332 10.20 -14.87 -5.99
C THR A 332 8.92 -15.23 -5.24
N VAL A 333 7.85 -14.49 -5.51
CA VAL A 333 6.48 -14.80 -5.08
C VAL A 333 5.80 -15.54 -6.21
N HIS A 334 5.51 -16.82 -6.03
CA HIS A 334 4.81 -17.65 -7.01
C HIS A 334 3.35 -17.82 -6.55
N ILE A 335 2.41 -17.42 -7.38
CA ILE A 335 0.97 -17.55 -7.20
C ILE A 335 0.48 -18.60 -8.19
N PRO A 336 0.18 -19.83 -7.76
CA PRO A 336 -0.25 -20.88 -8.65
C PRO A 336 -1.65 -20.61 -9.19
N LYS A 337 -1.96 -21.21 -10.34
CA LYS A 337 -3.31 -21.34 -10.86
C LYS A 337 -4.25 -21.87 -9.77
N GLN A 338 -5.33 -21.15 -9.48
CA GLN A 338 -6.22 -21.46 -8.38
C GLN A 338 -7.58 -20.78 -8.50
N LYS A 339 -8.61 -21.38 -7.88
CA LYS A 339 -9.86 -20.71 -7.54
C LYS A 339 -9.70 -20.04 -6.17
N PHE A 340 -10.14 -18.80 -6.03
CA PHE A 340 -9.99 -18.02 -4.79
C PHE A 340 -11.22 -17.17 -4.44
N ASP A 341 -12.35 -17.43 -5.08
CA ASP A 341 -13.55 -16.61 -5.03
C ASP A 341 -14.69 -17.21 -4.17
N SER A 342 -14.37 -18.19 -3.30
CA SER A 342 -15.33 -18.73 -2.37
C SER A 342 -15.65 -17.76 -1.22
N ASP A 343 -16.90 -17.80 -0.71
CA ASP A 343 -17.30 -16.99 0.45
C ASP A 343 -16.47 -17.30 1.70
N ALA A 344 -16.07 -18.57 1.89
CA ALA A 344 -15.20 -19.00 2.98
C ALA A 344 -13.81 -18.30 2.90
N GLN A 345 -13.22 -18.22 1.70
CA GLN A 345 -11.94 -17.58 1.49
C GLN A 345 -12.01 -16.05 1.68
N PHE A 346 -13.08 -15.41 1.24
CA PHE A 346 -13.33 -14.00 1.53
C PHE A 346 -13.59 -13.75 3.02
N GLY A 347 -14.33 -14.63 3.68
CA GLY A 347 -14.54 -14.60 5.14
C GLY A 347 -13.23 -14.68 5.92
N PHE A 348 -12.36 -15.63 5.55
CA PHE A 348 -11.00 -15.71 6.08
C PHE A 348 -10.20 -14.40 5.82
N GLY A 349 -10.24 -13.89 4.60
CA GLY A 349 -9.56 -12.63 4.26
C GLY A 349 -10.04 -11.41 5.06
N LYS A 350 -11.31 -11.39 5.48
CA LYS A 350 -11.84 -10.35 6.37
C LYS A 350 -11.25 -10.42 7.77
N GLN A 351 -11.03 -11.62 8.29
CA GLN A 351 -10.49 -11.84 9.63
C GLN A 351 -8.96 -11.71 9.69
N LEU A 352 -8.27 -12.08 8.61
CA LEU A 352 -6.81 -12.06 8.52
C LEU A 352 -6.25 -10.68 8.89
N LYS A 353 -5.29 -10.64 9.82
CA LYS A 353 -4.51 -9.43 10.12
C LYS A 353 -3.34 -9.31 9.15
N MET A 354 -3.07 -8.10 8.71
CA MET A 354 -1.88 -7.74 7.95
C MET A 354 -1.27 -6.53 8.64
N ASN A 355 -0.06 -6.68 9.18
CA ASN A 355 0.63 -5.61 9.90
C ASN A 355 2.14 -5.68 9.58
N PRO A 356 2.77 -4.60 9.07
CA PRO A 356 4.19 -4.61 8.74
C PRO A 356 5.09 -4.88 9.96
N TRP A 357 4.56 -4.81 11.18
CA TRP A 357 5.26 -5.13 12.42
C TRP A 357 5.17 -6.62 12.83
N HIS A 358 4.40 -7.44 12.10
CA HIS A 358 4.55 -8.89 12.14
C HIS A 358 5.82 -9.24 11.36
N CYS A 359 6.97 -9.05 11.97
CA CYS A 359 8.26 -9.22 11.31
C CYS A 359 9.36 -9.59 12.30
N LEU A 360 10.48 -10.09 11.75
CA LEU A 360 11.72 -10.26 12.50
C LEU A 360 12.33 -8.88 12.85
N PRO A 361 13.10 -8.76 13.94
CA PRO A 361 13.78 -7.51 14.32
C PRO A 361 14.66 -6.94 13.20
N GLU A 362 15.30 -7.80 12.41
CA GLU A 362 16.15 -7.42 11.26
C GLU A 362 15.37 -6.72 10.15
N HIS A 363 14.04 -6.83 10.15
CA HIS A 363 13.15 -6.19 9.18
C HIS A 363 12.20 -5.18 9.84
N ARG A 364 12.58 -4.63 10.99
CA ARG A 364 11.78 -3.63 11.71
C ARG A 364 11.40 -2.48 10.78
N PRO A 365 10.11 -2.11 10.71
CA PRO A 365 9.67 -0.91 9.99
C PRO A 365 10.32 0.37 10.53
N LEU A 366 10.79 1.26 9.66
CA LEU A 366 11.49 2.50 10.00
C LEU A 366 10.69 3.74 9.60
N GLY A 367 10.91 4.83 10.31
CA GLY A 367 10.32 6.15 10.05
C GLY A 367 8.93 6.35 10.65
N ASN A 368 8.55 7.60 10.76
CA ASN A 368 7.34 8.03 11.49
C ASN A 368 6.04 7.38 10.97
N ILE A 369 5.85 7.23 9.66
CA ILE A 369 4.67 6.54 9.08
C ILE A 369 4.64 5.07 9.51
N ASN A 370 5.77 4.39 9.51
CA ASN A 370 5.85 2.99 9.93
C ASN A 370 5.72 2.83 11.45
N ARG A 371 6.30 3.74 12.25
CA ARG A 371 6.09 3.76 13.71
C ARG A 371 4.61 3.95 14.06
N ALA A 372 3.92 4.86 13.35
CA ALA A 372 2.49 5.03 13.53
C ALA A 372 1.69 3.75 13.21
N ARG A 373 2.08 2.97 12.18
CA ARG A 373 1.43 1.71 11.80
C ARG A 373 1.45 0.65 12.92
N PHE A 374 2.42 0.69 13.84
CA PHE A 374 2.49 -0.25 14.97
C PHE A 374 1.19 -0.24 15.78
N ARG A 375 0.83 0.90 16.36
CA ARG A 375 -0.40 1.07 17.13
C ARG A 375 -1.64 1.15 16.26
N LEU A 376 -1.59 1.90 15.18
CA LEU A 376 -2.74 2.11 14.29
C LEU A 376 -3.33 0.78 13.81
N TYR A 377 -2.50 -0.10 13.27
CA TYR A 377 -2.97 -1.38 12.73
C TYR A 377 -3.46 -2.33 13.83
N PHE A 378 -2.76 -2.34 14.96
CA PHE A 378 -3.16 -3.12 16.13
C PHE A 378 -4.53 -2.66 16.66
N GLU A 379 -4.70 -1.38 16.97
CA GLU A 379 -5.91 -0.85 17.57
C GLU A 379 -7.12 -0.92 16.64
N LEU A 380 -6.97 -0.60 15.35
CA LEU A 380 -8.07 -0.73 14.39
C LEU A 380 -8.46 -2.19 14.14
N SER A 381 -7.51 -3.11 14.12
CA SER A 381 -7.83 -4.54 13.97
C SER A 381 -8.52 -5.10 15.20
N LYS A 382 -8.07 -4.72 16.39
CA LYS A 382 -8.70 -5.07 17.66
C LYS A 382 -10.13 -4.53 17.74
N PHE A 383 -10.31 -3.24 17.46
CA PHE A 383 -11.64 -2.61 17.41
C PHE A 383 -12.59 -3.33 16.44
N ARG A 384 -12.13 -3.66 15.23
CA ARG A 384 -12.93 -4.42 14.25
C ARG A 384 -13.33 -5.79 14.79
N GLN A 385 -12.42 -6.51 15.44
CA GLN A 385 -12.68 -7.83 16.00
C GLN A 385 -13.68 -7.78 17.14
N GLU A 386 -13.53 -6.81 18.06
CA GLU A 386 -14.46 -6.59 19.15
C GLU A 386 -15.89 -6.30 18.64
N MET A 387 -16.00 -5.42 17.63
CA MET A 387 -17.29 -5.05 17.03
C MET A 387 -17.93 -6.17 16.20
N ASN A 388 -17.17 -7.15 15.77
CA ASN A 388 -17.64 -8.32 15.01
C ASN A 388 -17.71 -9.60 15.87
N GLU A 389 -17.37 -9.52 17.16
CA GLU A 389 -17.31 -10.68 18.07
C GLU A 389 -16.44 -11.81 17.51
N THR A 390 -15.29 -11.45 16.89
CA THR A 390 -14.34 -12.40 16.30
C THR A 390 -13.01 -12.37 17.04
N THR A 391 -12.30 -13.49 17.03
CA THR A 391 -10.95 -13.60 17.59
C THR A 391 -9.92 -13.73 16.49
N HIS A 392 -8.71 -13.23 16.77
CA HIS A 392 -7.58 -13.41 15.87
C HIS A 392 -7.07 -14.86 15.93
N VAL A 393 -6.84 -15.42 14.74
CA VAL A 393 -6.15 -16.70 14.57
C VAL A 393 -4.98 -16.47 13.62
N GLU A 394 -3.78 -16.82 14.07
CA GLU A 394 -2.59 -16.78 13.23
C GLU A 394 -2.71 -17.85 12.13
N PRO A 395 -2.55 -17.50 10.84
CA PRO A 395 -2.68 -18.47 9.76
C PRO A 395 -1.48 -19.42 9.69
N THR A 396 -1.74 -20.65 9.25
CA THR A 396 -0.72 -21.70 9.09
C THR A 396 -0.36 -21.97 7.62
N GLY A 397 -1.23 -21.61 6.68
CA GLY A 397 -1.13 -21.96 5.27
C GLY A 397 -1.93 -23.19 4.88
N ASP A 398 -2.47 -23.93 5.85
CA ASP A 398 -3.22 -25.18 5.65
C ASP A 398 -4.73 -24.98 5.68
N GLU A 399 -5.21 -23.73 5.76
CA GLU A 399 -6.63 -23.39 5.82
C GLU A 399 -7.38 -23.93 4.60
N LYS A 400 -8.55 -24.53 4.82
CA LYS A 400 -9.41 -25.05 3.75
C LYS A 400 -10.56 -24.08 3.50
N PHE A 401 -10.87 -23.85 2.22
CA PHE A 401 -11.88 -22.88 1.75
C PHE A 401 -12.97 -23.58 0.91
N GLU A 402 -13.24 -24.83 1.24
CA GLU A 402 -14.32 -25.60 0.59
C GLU A 402 -15.69 -25.26 1.19
#